data_33d6224850ca3b8601dae0190038dcf0
#
_entry.id   33d6224850ca3b8601dae0190038dcf0
#
_cell.length_a   1.000
_cell.length_b   1.000
_cell.length_c   1.000
_cell.angle_alpha   90.00
_cell.angle_beta   90.00
_cell.angle_gamma   90.00
#
_symmetry.space_group_name_H-M   'P 1'
#
loop_
_entity.id
_entity.type
_entity.pdbx_description
1 polymer ?
#
loop_
_entity_poly.entity_id
_entity_poly.type
_entity_poly.pdbx_seq_one_letter_code
_entity_poly.pdbx_strand_id
1 'polypeptide(L)'
;MRERVLADPEARAEYDRLNREEFALLDQMLAARHQAGLSQAQVAERMGTKAPAVTRLERALASGEHSPSIDTLRKYAHACGKTLKISIV
;
A
#
# COMPACT_ATOMS: atom_id res chain seq x y z
N MET A 1 11.98 -4.06 -21.29
CA MET A 1 12.44 -4.57 -19.98
C MET A 1 11.36 -5.31 -19.23
N ARG A 2 10.21 -4.70 -19.06
CA ARG A 2 9.09 -5.35 -18.36
C ARG A 2 8.60 -6.62 -19.04
N GLU A 3 8.52 -6.60 -20.37
CA GLU A 3 8.15 -7.78 -21.16
C GLU A 3 9.15 -8.93 -21.02
N ARG A 4 10.43 -8.59 -20.93
CA ARG A 4 11.49 -9.56 -20.74
C ARG A 4 11.37 -10.28 -19.39
N VAL A 5 11.08 -9.52 -18.34
CA VAL A 5 10.89 -10.07 -16.99
C VAL A 5 9.70 -11.02 -16.96
N LEU A 6 8.60 -10.64 -17.62
CA LEU A 6 7.39 -11.45 -17.66
C LEU A 6 7.51 -12.67 -18.57
N ALA A 7 8.49 -12.70 -19.48
CA ALA A 7 8.76 -13.85 -20.31
C ALA A 7 9.50 -14.97 -19.58
N ASP A 8 10.24 -14.64 -18.49
CA ASP A 8 10.92 -15.60 -17.65
C ASP A 8 9.94 -16.17 -16.62
N PRO A 9 9.68 -17.51 -16.60
CA PRO A 9 8.72 -18.09 -15.66
C PRO A 9 9.05 -17.83 -14.19
N GLU A 10 10.31 -17.86 -13.80
CA GLU A 10 10.72 -17.59 -12.43
C GLU A 10 10.53 -16.12 -12.06
N ALA A 11 10.94 -15.20 -12.94
CA ALA A 11 10.77 -13.77 -12.73
C ALA A 11 9.29 -13.40 -12.70
N ARG A 12 8.48 -14.04 -13.53
CA ARG A 12 7.03 -13.82 -13.56
C ARG A 12 6.37 -14.28 -12.26
N ALA A 13 6.74 -15.46 -11.76
CA ALA A 13 6.21 -15.97 -10.51
C ALA A 13 6.56 -15.06 -9.33
N GLU A 14 7.78 -14.54 -9.30
CA GLU A 14 8.22 -13.57 -8.29
C GLU A 14 7.44 -12.28 -8.38
N TYR A 15 7.27 -11.75 -9.58
CA TYR A 15 6.50 -10.52 -9.82
C TYR A 15 5.05 -10.69 -9.37
N ASP A 16 4.40 -11.79 -9.73
CA ASP A 16 3.02 -12.06 -9.36
C ASP A 16 2.85 -12.18 -7.84
N ARG A 17 3.81 -12.82 -7.16
CA ARG A 17 3.80 -12.97 -5.72
C ARG A 17 3.90 -11.61 -5.01
N LEU A 18 4.86 -10.78 -5.41
CA LEU A 18 5.06 -9.45 -4.83
C LEU A 18 3.83 -8.57 -5.06
N ASN A 19 3.25 -8.67 -6.23
CA ASN A 19 2.05 -7.91 -6.57
C ASN A 19 0.86 -8.31 -5.68
N ARG A 20 0.69 -9.62 -5.41
CA ARG A 20 -0.35 -10.11 -4.51
C ARG A 20 -0.15 -9.62 -3.08
N GLU A 21 1.09 -9.59 -2.60
CA GLU A 21 1.40 -9.09 -1.25
C GLU A 21 1.04 -7.61 -1.12
N GLU A 22 1.34 -6.80 -2.13
CA GLU A 22 1.00 -5.38 -2.14
C GLU A 22 -0.52 -5.15 -2.22
N PHE A 23 -1.24 -5.95 -2.99
CA PHE A 23 -2.69 -5.89 -3.03
C PHE A 23 -3.32 -6.25 -1.68
N ALA A 24 -2.79 -7.28 -1.01
CA ALA A 24 -3.27 -7.66 0.31
C ALA A 24 -3.08 -6.52 1.31
N LEU A 25 -1.94 -5.84 1.25
CA LEU A 25 -1.66 -4.68 2.09
C LEU A 25 -2.62 -3.53 1.79
N LEU A 26 -2.86 -3.25 0.51
CA LEU A 26 -3.81 -2.22 0.09
C LEU A 26 -5.20 -2.49 0.65
N ASP A 27 -5.67 -3.74 0.54
CA ASP A 27 -6.98 -4.13 1.05
C ASP A 27 -7.07 -3.87 2.56
N GLN A 28 -6.03 -4.20 3.31
CA GLN A 28 -5.97 -3.95 4.74
C GLN A 28 -6.00 -2.46 5.07
N MET A 29 -5.28 -1.65 4.30
CA MET A 29 -5.24 -0.21 4.49
C MET A 29 -6.59 0.44 4.19
N LEU A 30 -7.23 0.04 3.08
CA LEU A 30 -8.55 0.55 2.73
C LEU A 30 -9.60 0.13 3.77
N ALA A 31 -9.53 -1.11 4.25
CA ALA A 31 -10.43 -1.58 5.31
C ALA A 31 -10.24 -0.76 6.58
N ALA A 32 -9.01 -0.48 6.98
CA ALA A 32 -8.74 0.34 8.16
C ALA A 32 -9.30 1.75 8.00
N ARG A 33 -9.13 2.35 6.83
CA ARG A 33 -9.67 3.69 6.55
C ARG A 33 -11.20 3.68 6.59
N HIS A 34 -11.84 2.70 5.95
CA HIS A 34 -13.29 2.59 5.94
C HIS A 34 -13.86 2.31 7.32
N GLN A 35 -13.24 1.46 8.10
CA GLN A 35 -13.66 1.17 9.49
C GLN A 35 -13.57 2.40 10.36
N ALA A 36 -12.59 3.25 10.13
CA ALA A 36 -12.44 4.51 10.84
C ALA A 36 -13.40 5.59 10.34
N GLY A 37 -14.09 5.36 9.22
CA GLY A 37 -15.00 6.34 8.64
C GLY A 37 -14.28 7.55 8.04
N LEU A 38 -13.04 7.38 7.58
CA LEU A 38 -12.20 8.48 7.10
C LEU A 38 -12.14 8.51 5.58
N SER A 39 -12.20 9.73 5.04
CA SER A 39 -11.90 9.98 3.63
C SER A 39 -10.38 10.03 3.43
N GLN A 40 -9.94 10.01 2.18
CA GLN A 40 -8.51 10.21 1.87
C GLN A 40 -8.00 11.55 2.40
N ALA A 41 -8.80 12.60 2.30
CA ALA A 41 -8.44 13.92 2.80
C ALA A 41 -8.25 13.93 4.33
N GLN A 42 -9.12 13.23 5.04
CA GLN A 42 -9.04 13.14 6.50
C GLN A 42 -7.82 12.33 6.95
N VAL A 43 -7.52 11.24 6.26
CA VAL A 43 -6.30 10.47 6.54
C VAL A 43 -5.07 11.34 6.27
N ALA A 44 -5.04 12.05 5.16
CA ALA A 44 -3.93 12.94 4.82
C ALA A 44 -3.72 14.00 5.90
N GLU A 45 -4.79 14.61 6.39
CA GLU A 45 -4.71 15.59 7.46
C GLU A 45 -4.06 14.99 8.71
N ARG A 46 -4.48 13.81 9.11
CA ARG A 46 -3.92 13.11 10.28
C ARG A 46 -2.46 12.71 10.09
N MET A 47 -2.07 12.42 8.85
CA MET A 47 -0.69 12.10 8.50
C MET A 47 0.20 13.33 8.37
N GLY A 48 -0.37 14.53 8.38
CA GLY A 48 0.36 15.76 8.16
C GLY A 48 0.71 16.01 6.71
N THR A 49 -0.12 15.53 5.78
CA THR A 49 0.09 15.66 4.36
C THR A 49 -1.20 16.09 3.65
N LYS A 50 -1.26 15.98 2.34
CA LYS A 50 -2.39 16.37 1.51
C LYS A 50 -3.05 15.18 0.83
N ALA A 51 -4.33 15.28 0.50
CA ALA A 51 -5.09 14.20 -0.13
C ALA A 51 -4.41 13.57 -1.34
N PRO A 52 -3.78 14.32 -2.28
CA PRO A 52 -3.09 13.70 -3.41
C PRO A 52 -1.98 12.73 -3.01
N ALA A 53 -1.32 12.97 -1.85
CA ALA A 53 -0.28 12.06 -1.37
C ALA A 53 -0.88 10.72 -0.95
N VAL A 54 -2.05 10.72 -0.30
CA VAL A 54 -2.76 9.50 0.07
C VAL A 54 -3.26 8.76 -1.17
N THR A 55 -3.79 9.49 -2.15
CA THR A 55 -4.21 8.91 -3.42
C THR A 55 -3.05 8.21 -4.12
N ARG A 56 -1.87 8.84 -4.16
CA ARG A 56 -0.68 8.24 -4.77
C ARG A 56 -0.20 7.01 -4.01
N LEU A 57 -0.28 7.06 -2.68
CA LEU A 57 0.08 5.94 -1.83
C LEU A 57 -0.78 4.71 -2.14
N GLU A 58 -2.09 4.89 -2.18
CA GLU A 58 -3.03 3.80 -2.48
C GLU A 58 -2.85 3.30 -3.91
N ARG A 59 -2.60 4.20 -4.87
CA ARG A 59 -2.31 3.81 -6.26
C ARG A 59 -1.01 3.05 -6.40
N ALA A 60 0.02 3.45 -5.69
CA ALA A 60 1.32 2.76 -5.74
C ALA A 60 1.18 1.31 -5.31
N LEU A 61 0.40 1.05 -4.26
CA LEU A 61 0.12 -0.32 -3.82
C LEU A 61 -0.72 -1.08 -4.84
N ALA A 62 -1.68 -0.41 -5.50
CA ALA A 62 -2.53 -1.06 -6.50
C ALA A 62 -1.74 -1.41 -7.76
N SER A 63 -0.81 -0.56 -8.18
CA SER A 63 -0.04 -0.79 -9.41
C SER A 63 1.16 -1.73 -9.19
N GLY A 64 1.65 -1.82 -7.98
CA GLY A 64 2.84 -2.60 -7.66
C GLY A 64 4.14 -2.03 -8.24
N GLU A 65 4.10 -0.79 -8.74
CA GLU A 65 5.28 -0.17 -9.36
C GLU A 65 6.24 0.43 -8.34
N HIS A 66 5.71 0.94 -7.24
CA HIS A 66 6.50 1.54 -6.18
C HIS A 66 5.95 1.09 -4.84
N SER A 67 6.84 0.64 -3.97
CA SER A 67 6.47 0.27 -2.61
C SER A 67 6.65 1.46 -1.69
N PRO A 68 5.63 1.86 -0.93
CA PRO A 68 5.78 2.90 0.08
C PRO A 68 6.77 2.48 1.16
N SER A 69 7.38 3.45 1.82
CA SER A 69 8.24 3.16 2.96
C SER A 69 7.41 2.64 4.14
N ILE A 70 8.05 1.89 5.02
CA ILE A 70 7.41 1.39 6.25
C ILE A 70 6.94 2.57 7.11
N ASP A 71 7.71 3.65 7.16
CA ASP A 71 7.32 4.84 7.90
C ASP A 71 6.01 5.44 7.38
N THR A 72 5.86 5.51 6.07
CA THR A 72 4.62 5.99 5.45
C THR A 72 3.44 5.09 5.79
N LEU A 73 3.63 3.78 5.72
CA LEU A 73 2.59 2.80 6.07
C LEU A 73 2.20 2.92 7.54
N ARG A 74 3.18 3.13 8.42
CA ARG A 74 2.93 3.31 9.84
C ARG A 74 2.10 4.57 10.11
N LYS A 75 2.41 5.66 9.43
CA LYS A 75 1.66 6.90 9.56
C LYS A 75 0.20 6.73 9.10
N TYR A 76 0.01 6.02 8.00
CA TYR A 76 -1.34 5.73 7.50
C TYR A 76 -2.12 4.90 8.52
N ALA A 77 -1.52 3.84 9.04
CA ALA A 77 -2.17 2.98 10.03
C ALA A 77 -2.56 3.78 11.27
N HIS A 78 -1.66 4.60 11.80
CA HIS A 78 -1.93 5.42 12.97
C HIS A 78 -3.04 6.44 12.70
N ALA A 79 -3.09 7.01 11.50
CA ALA A 79 -4.16 7.93 11.12
C ALA A 79 -5.53 7.26 11.17
N CYS A 80 -5.58 5.96 10.90
CA CYS A 80 -6.81 5.17 10.95
C CYS A 80 -7.08 4.56 12.34
N GLY A 81 -6.29 4.92 13.35
CA GLY A 81 -6.44 4.38 14.70
C GLY A 81 -5.95 2.95 14.85
N LYS A 82 -5.08 2.51 13.95
CA LYS A 82 -4.53 1.15 13.94
C LYS A 82 -3.02 1.18 14.15
N THR A 83 -2.45 0.00 14.37
CA THR A 83 -1.00 -0.16 14.50
C THR A 83 -0.50 -1.05 13.38
N LEU A 84 0.54 -0.61 12.69
CA LEU A 84 1.17 -1.42 11.65
C LEU A 84 1.94 -2.55 12.32
N LYS A 85 1.67 -3.78 11.91
CA LYS A 85 2.37 -4.97 12.39
C LYS A 85 2.96 -5.70 11.18
N ILE A 86 4.27 -5.92 11.21
CA ILE A 86 4.97 -6.60 10.14
C ILE A 86 5.43 -7.95 10.65
N SER A 87 5.14 -9.00 9.87
CA SER A 87 5.52 -10.36 10.21
C SER A 87 6.20 -10.99 9.00
N ILE A 88 7.32 -11.65 9.24
CA ILE A 88 8.02 -12.41 8.21
C ILE A 88 7.83 -13.89 8.55
N VAL A 89 7.18 -14.58 7.62
CA VAL A 89 6.86 -16.00 7.78
C VAL A 89 7.56 -16.86 6.73
#